data_fddc35b27cadd4d14ea8c0c26cc0824b
#
_entry.id   fddc35b27cadd4d14ea8c0c26cc0824b
#
_cell.length_a   1.000
_cell.length_b   1.000
_cell.length_c   1.000
_cell.angle_alpha   90.00
_cell.angle_beta   90.00
_cell.angle_gamma   90.00
#
_symmetry.space_group_name_H-M   'P 1'
#
loop_
_entity.id
_entity.type
_entity.pdbx_description
1 polymer ?
#
loop_
_entity_poly.entity_id
_entity_poly.type
_entity_poly.pdbx_seq_one_letter_code
_entity_poly.pdbx_strand_id
1 'polypeptide(L)'
;MTSVVQDAGKTSAVQNTANASVVQDADSLKALFLKTCRMYPRLFVALVYTPQSGIWLMATPEILLKGEQNQMATMSLAGTQKAEPSKTVADYPVEGIEWSEKNREEQQYVTDYIEDCIKVFSDEYQKKGPYTTMAANLYHLRTDIAFRLHDTGRLGDVLDALYPTPAVCGIPKDEARRFILQHEHQSRKYYSGFVGPISPKGKTHLYVSLRCMNILDDGSCELYAGGGLLKESEMEKEWKETEAKMLTILSVL
;
A
#
# COMPACT_ATOMS: atom_id res chain seq x y z
N MET A 1 2.33 17.00 -26.78
CA MET A 1 2.16 16.78 -25.31
C MET A 1 1.07 15.76 -24.96
N THR A 2 0.51 15.03 -25.91
CA THR A 2 -0.60 14.09 -25.70
C THR A 2 -0.16 12.63 -25.58
N SER A 3 1.11 12.29 -25.80
CA SER A 3 1.60 10.91 -25.78
C SER A 3 2.11 10.43 -24.41
N VAL A 4 2.41 11.33 -23.49
CA VAL A 4 2.95 10.96 -22.16
C VAL A 4 1.86 10.45 -21.21
N VAL A 5 0.61 10.87 -21.40
CA VAL A 5 -0.52 10.46 -20.56
C VAL A 5 -0.95 9.00 -20.81
N GLN A 6 -0.58 8.41 -21.94
CA GLN A 6 -0.94 7.04 -22.27
C GLN A 6 -0.04 5.97 -21.62
N ASP A 7 1.15 6.34 -21.15
CA ASP A 7 2.12 5.41 -20.57
C ASP A 7 2.13 5.43 -19.02
N ALA A 8 1.35 6.30 -18.39
CA ALA A 8 1.26 6.38 -16.94
C ALA A 8 0.38 5.26 -16.35
N GLY A 9 0.89 4.56 -15.36
CA GLY A 9 0.20 3.47 -14.68
C GLY A 9 -1.14 3.93 -14.07
N LYS A 10 -2.19 3.19 -14.35
CA LYS A 10 -3.52 3.37 -13.75
C LYS A 10 -3.71 2.28 -12.71
N THR A 11 -4.23 2.63 -11.54
CA THR A 11 -4.61 1.63 -10.53
C THR A 11 -6.09 1.34 -10.62
N SER A 12 -6.46 0.06 -10.53
CA SER A 12 -7.85 -0.37 -10.36
C SER A 12 -8.02 -1.00 -8.99
N ALA A 13 -9.13 -0.70 -8.31
CA ALA A 13 -9.53 -1.38 -7.09
C ALA A 13 -10.58 -2.43 -7.42
N VAL A 14 -10.44 -3.60 -6.81
CA VAL A 14 -11.41 -4.70 -6.88
C VAL A 14 -11.98 -4.90 -5.49
N GLN A 15 -13.30 -4.96 -5.41
CA GLN A 15 -14.04 -5.34 -4.22
C GLN A 15 -14.60 -6.75 -4.41
N ASN A 16 -14.37 -7.62 -3.45
CA ASN A 16 -14.96 -8.96 -3.40
C ASN A 16 -15.66 -9.14 -2.05
N THR A 17 -16.81 -9.79 -2.05
CA THR A 17 -17.59 -10.05 -0.83
C THR A 17 -17.32 -11.47 -0.37
N ALA A 18 -16.82 -11.64 0.84
CA ALA A 18 -16.69 -12.94 1.49
C ALA A 18 -17.75 -13.05 2.59
N ASN A 19 -18.52 -14.13 2.59
CA ASN A 19 -19.43 -14.45 3.69
C ASN A 19 -18.60 -15.04 4.84
N ALA A 20 -18.25 -14.19 5.81
CA ALA A 20 -17.60 -14.62 7.02
C ALA A 20 -18.59 -14.47 8.20
N SER A 21 -19.32 -15.52 8.51
CA SER A 21 -20.15 -15.60 9.72
C SER A 21 -19.33 -15.63 11.04
N VAL A 22 -18.06 -15.24 10.97
CA VAL A 22 -17.05 -15.47 12.02
C VAL A 22 -16.94 -14.29 13.00
N VAL A 23 -17.46 -13.10 12.64
CA VAL A 23 -17.25 -11.91 13.47
C VAL A 23 -18.60 -11.37 13.93
N GLN A 24 -19.03 -11.79 15.12
CA GLN A 24 -20.34 -11.39 15.67
C GLN A 24 -20.23 -10.56 16.96
N ASP A 25 -19.06 -10.51 17.60
CA ASP A 25 -18.84 -9.82 18.88
C ASP A 25 -17.41 -9.28 19.04
N ALA A 26 -17.19 -8.55 20.14
CA ALA A 26 -15.91 -7.94 20.45
C ALA A 26 -14.77 -8.97 20.67
N ASP A 27 -15.08 -10.16 21.19
CA ASP A 27 -14.08 -11.20 21.44
C ASP A 27 -13.62 -11.86 20.13
N SER A 28 -14.51 -12.09 19.20
CA SER A 28 -14.17 -12.57 17.86
C SER A 28 -13.37 -11.55 17.05
N LEU A 29 -13.69 -10.26 17.14
CA LEU A 29 -12.89 -9.17 16.57
C LEU A 29 -11.48 -9.12 17.13
N LYS A 30 -11.36 -9.22 18.45
CA LYS A 30 -10.06 -9.28 19.15
C LYS A 30 -9.26 -10.51 18.72
N ALA A 31 -9.91 -11.67 18.66
CA ALA A 31 -9.27 -12.91 18.21
C ALA A 31 -8.75 -12.80 16.78
N LEU A 32 -9.54 -12.22 15.86
CA LEU A 32 -9.19 -11.96 14.49
C LEU A 32 -7.99 -11.01 14.38
N PHE A 33 -8.01 -9.90 15.10
CA PHE A 33 -6.88 -8.97 15.14
C PHE A 33 -5.59 -9.66 15.63
N LEU A 34 -5.66 -10.39 16.75
CA LEU A 34 -4.49 -11.09 17.28
C LEU A 34 -4.00 -12.23 16.37
N LYS A 35 -4.91 -12.92 15.67
CA LYS A 35 -4.56 -13.91 14.63
C LYS A 35 -3.79 -13.23 13.50
N THR A 36 -4.28 -12.10 13.02
CA THR A 36 -3.64 -11.32 11.96
C THR A 36 -2.24 -10.86 12.36
N CYS A 37 -2.06 -10.32 13.57
CA CYS A 37 -0.76 -9.92 14.09
C CYS A 37 0.23 -11.09 14.16
N ARG A 38 -0.23 -12.28 14.57
CA ARG A 38 0.61 -13.48 14.63
C ARG A 38 0.99 -14.01 13.26
N MET A 39 0.05 -13.99 12.31
CA MET A 39 0.30 -14.44 10.94
C MET A 39 1.24 -13.49 10.19
N TYR A 40 1.14 -12.19 10.46
CA TYR A 40 1.88 -11.16 9.72
C TYR A 40 2.70 -10.24 10.63
N PRO A 41 3.71 -10.77 11.33
CA PRO A 41 4.48 -10.00 12.33
C PRO A 41 5.30 -8.85 11.72
N ARG A 42 5.42 -8.79 10.39
CA ARG A 42 6.15 -7.75 9.66
C ARG A 42 5.27 -6.71 8.98
N LEU A 43 3.96 -6.89 9.04
CA LEU A 43 2.99 -5.91 8.52
C LEU A 43 2.50 -5.02 9.65
N PHE A 44 2.12 -3.81 9.32
CA PHE A 44 1.36 -2.99 10.24
C PHE A 44 -0.09 -3.46 10.24
N VAL A 45 -0.56 -3.91 11.37
CA VAL A 45 -1.94 -4.39 11.53
C VAL A 45 -2.73 -3.36 12.35
N ALA A 46 -3.88 -2.97 11.82
CA ALA A 46 -4.80 -2.09 12.51
C ALA A 46 -6.23 -2.63 12.45
N LEU A 47 -6.93 -2.56 13.57
CA LEU A 47 -8.37 -2.76 13.69
C LEU A 47 -9.00 -1.45 14.12
N VAL A 48 -9.88 -0.90 13.29
CA VAL A 48 -10.43 0.45 13.48
C VAL A 48 -11.95 0.37 13.36
N TYR A 49 -12.65 1.04 14.26
CA TYR A 49 -14.09 1.26 14.17
C TYR A 49 -14.37 2.75 14.00
N THR A 50 -15.24 3.07 13.04
CA THR A 50 -15.80 4.41 12.90
C THR A 50 -17.32 4.35 12.73
N PRO A 51 -18.09 5.26 13.32
CA PRO A 51 -19.54 5.28 13.16
C PRO A 51 -20.01 5.41 11.72
N GLN A 52 -19.19 6.00 10.82
CA GLN A 52 -19.55 6.29 9.44
C GLN A 52 -19.30 5.11 8.50
N SER A 53 -18.36 4.22 8.80
CA SER A 53 -17.94 3.18 7.87
C SER A 53 -17.80 1.78 8.48
N GLY A 54 -18.15 1.62 9.77
CA GLY A 54 -18.08 0.34 10.47
C GLY A 54 -16.66 -0.07 10.85
N ILE A 55 -16.42 -1.37 10.86
CA ILE A 55 -15.17 -1.98 11.34
C ILE A 55 -14.25 -2.26 10.15
N TRP A 56 -12.98 -1.88 10.31
CA TRP A 56 -11.93 -2.11 9.32
C TRP A 56 -10.78 -2.88 9.93
N LEU A 57 -10.36 -3.97 9.27
CA LEU A 57 -9.11 -4.66 9.54
C LEU A 57 -8.17 -4.46 8.36
N MET A 58 -6.92 -4.10 8.63
CA MET A 58 -5.90 -3.92 7.62
C MET A 58 -4.56 -4.50 8.06
N ALA A 59 -3.80 -5.04 7.10
CA ALA A 59 -2.47 -5.60 7.30
C ALA A 59 -1.55 -5.15 6.17
N THR A 60 -0.96 -3.96 6.31
CA THR A 60 -0.27 -3.26 5.24
C THR A 60 1.26 -3.34 5.35
N PRO A 61 1.98 -3.56 4.25
CA PRO A 61 3.44 -3.51 4.20
C PRO A 61 4.01 -2.13 3.89
N GLU A 62 3.18 -1.19 3.39
CA GLU A 62 3.66 0.05 2.78
C GLU A 62 3.68 1.21 3.77
N ILE A 63 4.87 1.75 4.00
CA ILE A 63 5.07 2.95 4.81
C ILE A 63 4.91 4.17 3.91
N LEU A 64 3.93 5.02 4.21
CA LEU A 64 3.76 6.31 3.55
C LEU A 64 4.81 7.31 4.02
N LEU A 65 4.93 7.47 5.34
CA LEU A 65 5.90 8.38 5.94
C LEU A 65 6.19 7.97 7.38
N LYS A 66 7.45 7.88 7.75
CA LYS A 66 7.88 7.67 9.14
C LYS A 66 9.01 8.60 9.50
N GLY A 67 9.14 8.91 10.78
CA GLY A 67 10.28 9.69 11.26
C GLY A 67 10.03 10.37 12.59
N GLU A 68 10.98 11.16 12.99
CA GLU A 68 10.94 11.97 14.21
C GLU A 68 11.63 13.29 13.95
N GLN A 69 11.00 14.39 14.37
CA GLN A 69 11.49 15.73 14.10
C GLN A 69 11.70 15.96 12.59
N ASN A 70 12.93 16.28 12.17
CA ASN A 70 13.26 16.52 10.77
C ASN A 70 13.83 15.30 10.02
N GLN A 71 14.05 14.18 10.71
CA GLN A 71 14.55 12.95 10.10
C GLN A 71 13.38 12.10 9.64
N MET A 72 13.15 12.05 8.34
CA MET A 72 12.01 11.37 7.74
C MET A 72 12.46 10.25 6.80
N ALA A 73 11.58 9.28 6.62
CA ALA A 73 11.77 8.23 5.64
C ALA A 73 10.42 7.81 5.05
N THR A 74 10.47 7.43 3.79
CA THR A 74 9.37 6.80 3.05
C THR A 74 9.91 5.61 2.28
N MET A 75 9.07 4.95 1.49
CA MET A 75 9.48 3.86 0.61
C MET A 75 8.63 3.84 -0.66
N SER A 76 9.21 3.38 -1.74
CA SER A 76 8.46 2.86 -2.88
C SER A 76 8.34 1.36 -2.75
N LEU A 77 7.15 0.84 -3.05
CA LEU A 77 6.83 -0.59 -3.01
C LEU A 77 5.93 -0.91 -4.20
N ALA A 78 6.50 -1.48 -5.26
CA ALA A 78 5.78 -1.83 -6.47
C ALA A 78 6.37 -3.09 -7.11
N GLY A 79 5.75 -3.57 -8.18
CA GLY A 79 6.04 -4.90 -8.71
C GLY A 79 5.56 -6.00 -7.77
N THR A 80 4.96 -7.05 -8.31
CA THR A 80 4.39 -8.14 -7.52
C THR A 80 4.72 -9.49 -8.14
N GLN A 81 5.16 -10.44 -7.30
CA GLN A 81 5.28 -11.84 -7.67
C GLN A 81 4.79 -12.72 -6.52
N LYS A 82 4.23 -13.89 -6.86
CA LYS A 82 3.80 -14.87 -5.87
C LYS A 82 5.00 -15.47 -5.15
N ALA A 83 4.98 -15.45 -3.81
CA ALA A 83 6.02 -16.10 -3.02
C ALA A 83 5.85 -17.62 -3.03
N GLU A 84 6.97 -18.33 -3.08
CA GLU A 84 6.97 -19.79 -2.97
C GLU A 84 6.68 -20.21 -1.51
N PRO A 85 5.77 -21.18 -1.28
CA PRO A 85 5.37 -21.60 0.06
C PRO A 85 6.51 -22.15 0.94
N SER A 86 7.61 -22.59 0.33
CA SER A 86 8.73 -23.24 1.02
C SER A 86 9.78 -22.25 1.56
N LYS A 87 9.72 -20.99 1.17
CA LYS A 87 10.69 -19.99 1.65
C LYS A 87 10.16 -19.29 2.89
N THR A 88 10.52 -19.80 4.05
CA THR A 88 10.45 -19.03 5.30
C THR A 88 11.44 -17.90 5.19
N VAL A 89 10.94 -16.69 5.01
CA VAL A 89 11.82 -15.52 4.86
C VAL A 89 12.30 -15.09 6.23
N ALA A 90 13.55 -15.45 6.53
CA ALA A 90 14.22 -15.02 7.74
C ALA A 90 14.75 -13.59 7.62
N ASP A 91 15.30 -13.20 6.46
CA ASP A 91 16.06 -11.97 6.30
C ASP A 91 15.69 -11.17 5.04
N TYR A 92 15.92 -9.86 5.10
CA TYR A 92 15.86 -8.95 3.96
C TYR A 92 17.27 -8.49 3.59
N PRO A 93 17.58 -8.31 2.30
CA PRO A 93 16.74 -8.57 1.11
C PRO A 93 16.59 -10.07 0.80
N VAL A 94 15.50 -10.42 0.10
CA VAL A 94 15.30 -11.79 -0.42
C VAL A 94 16.11 -11.92 -1.71
N GLU A 95 17.00 -12.90 -1.76
CA GLU A 95 17.88 -13.13 -2.90
C GLU A 95 17.31 -14.16 -3.89
N GLY A 96 17.81 -14.14 -5.12
CA GLY A 96 17.49 -15.13 -6.15
C GLY A 96 16.10 -15.01 -6.78
N ILE A 97 15.44 -13.86 -6.64
CA ILE A 97 14.18 -13.56 -7.33
C ILE A 97 14.46 -12.75 -8.60
N GLU A 98 14.13 -13.33 -9.73
CA GLU A 98 14.21 -12.63 -11.02
C GLU A 98 12.94 -11.82 -11.27
N TRP A 99 13.11 -10.55 -11.63
CA TRP A 99 12.04 -9.62 -11.90
C TRP A 99 11.93 -9.33 -13.39
N SER A 100 10.68 -9.29 -13.90
CA SER A 100 10.42 -8.84 -15.28
C SER A 100 10.76 -7.37 -15.44
N GLU A 101 11.03 -6.95 -16.69
CA GLU A 101 11.25 -5.53 -17.00
C GLU A 101 10.07 -4.68 -16.59
N LYS A 102 8.84 -5.11 -16.88
CA LYS A 102 7.60 -4.45 -16.41
C LYS A 102 7.61 -4.13 -14.92
N ASN A 103 7.95 -5.09 -14.06
CA ASN A 103 7.97 -4.88 -12.62
C ASN A 103 9.08 -3.90 -12.19
N ARG A 104 10.21 -3.91 -12.88
CA ARG A 104 11.32 -2.97 -12.63
C ARG A 104 10.92 -1.55 -13.03
N GLU A 105 10.28 -1.38 -14.18
CA GLU A 105 9.77 -0.09 -14.65
C GLU A 105 8.69 0.45 -13.70
N GLU A 106 7.72 -0.37 -13.29
CA GLU A 106 6.71 0.01 -12.30
C GLU A 106 7.34 0.53 -11.02
N GLN A 107 8.32 -0.19 -10.47
CA GLN A 107 9.05 0.22 -9.28
C GLN A 107 9.83 1.52 -9.51
N GLN A 108 10.44 1.70 -10.68
CA GLN A 108 11.20 2.90 -11.00
C GLN A 108 10.30 4.13 -11.09
N TYR A 109 9.14 4.04 -11.75
CA TYR A 109 8.16 5.14 -11.82
C TYR A 109 7.71 5.61 -10.44
N VAL A 110 7.42 4.67 -9.53
CA VAL A 110 7.03 5.01 -8.17
C VAL A 110 8.18 5.67 -7.41
N THR A 111 9.40 5.17 -7.58
CA THR A 111 10.60 5.72 -6.93
C THR A 111 10.89 7.14 -7.40
N ASP A 112 10.90 7.37 -8.71
CA ASP A 112 11.18 8.68 -9.30
C ASP A 112 10.17 9.73 -8.87
N TYR A 113 8.89 9.37 -8.86
CA TYR A 113 7.83 10.26 -8.36
C TYR A 113 8.05 10.66 -6.89
N ILE A 114 8.38 9.70 -6.03
CA ILE A 114 8.63 9.98 -4.61
C ILE A 114 9.87 10.86 -4.45
N GLU A 115 10.94 10.61 -5.21
CA GLU A 115 12.14 11.43 -5.20
C GLU A 115 11.83 12.88 -5.60
N ASP A 116 11.03 13.08 -6.64
CA ASP A 116 10.63 14.42 -7.10
C ASP A 116 9.78 15.16 -6.05
N CYS A 117 8.88 14.46 -5.37
CA CYS A 117 8.16 15.02 -4.24
C CYS A 117 9.10 15.44 -3.10
N ILE A 118 10.08 14.61 -2.75
CA ILE A 118 10.99 14.85 -1.63
C ILE A 118 11.91 16.04 -1.90
N LYS A 119 12.41 16.21 -3.13
CA LYS A 119 13.30 17.33 -3.52
C LYS A 119 12.72 18.71 -3.23
N VAL A 120 11.40 18.83 -3.12
CA VAL A 120 10.73 20.10 -2.73
C VAL A 120 10.92 20.44 -1.25
N PHE A 121 11.21 19.45 -0.41
CA PHE A 121 11.25 19.55 1.04
C PHE A 121 12.60 19.23 1.66
N SER A 122 13.54 18.73 0.85
CA SER A 122 14.85 18.29 1.30
C SER A 122 15.91 18.45 0.20
N ASP A 123 17.07 19.00 0.55
CA ASP A 123 18.23 19.04 -0.35
C ASP A 123 19.04 17.73 -0.29
N GLU A 124 18.84 16.95 0.78
CA GLU A 124 19.62 15.74 1.04
C GLU A 124 18.71 14.55 1.28
N TYR A 125 18.85 13.52 0.47
CA TYR A 125 18.19 12.24 0.69
C TYR A 125 19.14 11.07 0.35
N GLN A 126 18.88 9.94 0.98
CA GLN A 126 19.60 8.69 0.75
C GLN A 126 18.62 7.63 0.29
N LYS A 127 19.03 6.88 -0.71
CA LYS A 127 18.24 5.80 -1.31
C LYS A 127 18.95 4.47 -1.13
N LYS A 128 18.17 3.45 -0.70
CA LYS A 128 18.63 2.05 -0.64
C LYS A 128 17.63 1.16 -1.36
N GLY A 129 18.08 0.55 -2.44
CA GLY A 129 17.25 -0.33 -3.28
C GLY A 129 17.47 -0.08 -4.79
N PRO A 130 16.63 -0.66 -5.66
CA PRO A 130 15.57 -1.59 -5.29
C PRO A 130 16.11 -2.96 -4.81
N TYR A 131 15.41 -3.56 -3.88
CA TYR A 131 15.66 -4.92 -3.42
C TYR A 131 14.35 -5.69 -3.24
N THR A 132 14.41 -7.02 -3.29
CA THR A 132 13.23 -7.85 -3.08
C THR A 132 12.88 -7.92 -1.60
N THR A 133 11.62 -7.68 -1.28
CA THR A 133 11.04 -7.85 0.05
C THR A 133 9.82 -8.77 -0.03
N MET A 134 9.45 -9.41 1.07
CA MET A 134 8.24 -10.21 1.15
C MET A 134 7.19 -9.54 2.05
N ALA A 135 5.98 -9.45 1.55
CA ALA A 135 4.81 -8.99 2.28
C ALA A 135 3.72 -10.06 2.22
N ALA A 136 3.47 -10.72 3.35
CA ALA A 136 2.59 -11.88 3.45
C ALA A 136 3.02 -12.99 2.46
N ASN A 137 2.19 -13.28 1.47
CA ASN A 137 2.38 -14.32 0.46
C ASN A 137 2.94 -13.81 -0.87
N LEU A 138 3.44 -12.58 -0.92
CA LEU A 138 3.90 -11.93 -2.16
C LEU A 138 5.29 -11.32 -1.99
N TYR A 139 6.09 -11.38 -3.06
CA TYR A 139 7.30 -10.59 -3.21
C TYR A 139 6.99 -9.25 -3.86
N HIS A 140 7.73 -8.22 -3.45
CA HIS A 140 7.69 -6.87 -4.00
C HIS A 140 9.10 -6.31 -4.16
N LEU A 141 9.28 -5.40 -5.11
CA LEU A 141 10.45 -4.54 -5.17
C LEU A 141 10.25 -3.37 -4.20
N ARG A 142 11.30 -3.06 -3.44
CA ARG A 142 11.29 -1.99 -2.45
C ARG A 142 12.52 -1.11 -2.56
N THR A 143 12.30 0.19 -2.46
CA THR A 143 13.36 1.18 -2.26
C THR A 143 13.04 2.01 -1.02
N ASP A 144 13.94 2.03 -0.06
CA ASP A 144 13.85 2.92 1.10
C ASP A 144 14.47 4.28 0.78
N ILE A 145 13.82 5.36 1.19
CA ILE A 145 14.27 6.72 0.96
C ILE A 145 14.23 7.47 2.28
N ALA A 146 15.40 7.84 2.79
CA ALA A 146 15.57 8.63 4.00
C ALA A 146 15.97 10.06 3.63
N PHE A 147 15.38 11.06 4.27
CA PHE A 147 15.59 12.48 3.96
C PHE A 147 15.45 13.36 5.19
N ARG A 148 15.96 14.59 5.09
CA ARG A 148 15.91 15.56 6.18
C ARG A 148 15.07 16.75 5.77
N LEU A 149 13.95 16.99 6.47
CA LEU A 149 13.09 18.14 6.22
C LEU A 149 13.82 19.46 6.54
N HIS A 150 13.69 20.44 5.64
CA HIS A 150 14.13 21.80 5.90
C HIS A 150 13.33 22.45 7.05
N ASP A 151 12.02 22.19 7.06
CA ASP A 151 11.08 22.75 8.01
C ASP A 151 10.07 21.68 8.48
N THR A 152 10.09 21.37 9.76
CA THR A 152 9.16 20.42 10.38
C THR A 152 7.70 20.90 10.40
N GLY A 153 7.48 22.22 10.26
CA GLY A 153 6.13 22.80 10.12
C GLY A 153 5.44 22.39 8.83
N ARG A 154 6.20 21.93 7.82
CA ARG A 154 5.69 21.51 6.52
C ARG A 154 5.35 20.01 6.41
N LEU A 155 5.21 19.31 7.54
CA LEU A 155 4.86 17.88 7.53
C LEU A 155 3.54 17.58 6.79
N GLY A 156 2.57 18.48 6.87
CA GLY A 156 1.29 18.37 6.14
C GLY A 156 1.49 18.48 4.61
N ASP A 157 2.34 19.40 4.16
CA ASP A 157 2.66 19.57 2.74
C ASP A 157 3.38 18.34 2.17
N VAL A 158 4.28 17.74 2.96
CA VAL A 158 4.97 16.49 2.59
C VAL A 158 3.96 15.36 2.40
N LEU A 159 2.99 15.24 3.32
CA LEU A 159 1.93 14.25 3.20
C LEU A 159 1.05 14.49 1.97
N ASP A 160 0.67 15.73 1.68
CA ASP A 160 -0.12 16.08 0.51
C ASP A 160 0.63 15.79 -0.81
N ALA A 161 1.94 16.04 -0.84
CA ALA A 161 2.77 15.70 -1.99
C ALA A 161 2.87 14.18 -2.21
N LEU A 162 3.13 13.42 -1.15
CA LEU A 162 3.31 11.97 -1.24
C LEU A 162 1.98 11.21 -1.42
N TYR A 163 0.88 11.71 -0.88
CA TYR A 163 -0.41 11.02 -0.90
C TYR A 163 -1.38 11.62 -1.95
N PRO A 164 -2.14 10.78 -2.68
CA PRO A 164 -1.99 9.33 -2.78
C PRO A 164 -0.70 8.93 -3.49
N THR A 165 -0.11 7.82 -3.07
CA THR A 165 1.10 7.29 -3.74
C THR A 165 0.77 6.79 -5.15
N PRO A 166 1.72 6.76 -6.08
CA PRO A 166 1.49 6.22 -7.43
C PRO A 166 0.99 4.77 -7.41
N ALA A 167 1.44 3.99 -6.43
CA ALA A 167 1.04 2.58 -6.28
C ALA A 167 -0.47 2.39 -6.05
N VAL A 168 -1.19 3.41 -5.58
CA VAL A 168 -2.64 3.38 -5.33
C VAL A 168 -3.44 4.39 -6.15
N CYS A 169 -2.77 5.28 -6.86
CA CYS A 169 -3.41 6.31 -7.69
C CYS A 169 -2.97 6.21 -9.16
N GLY A 170 -1.67 6.27 -9.42
CA GLY A 170 -1.10 6.34 -10.76
C GLY A 170 -0.39 7.66 -11.03
N ILE A 171 0.22 7.74 -12.22
CA ILE A 171 0.99 8.89 -12.69
C ILE A 171 0.52 9.28 -14.10
N PRO A 172 0.31 10.58 -14.42
CA PRO A 172 0.37 11.73 -13.51
C PRO A 172 -0.77 11.72 -12.48
N LYS A 173 -0.50 12.19 -11.25
CA LYS A 173 -1.39 12.06 -10.09
C LYS A 173 -2.81 12.59 -10.33
N ASP A 174 -2.94 13.80 -10.84
CA ASP A 174 -4.24 14.45 -11.00
C ASP A 174 -5.09 13.81 -12.11
N GLU A 175 -4.46 13.40 -13.21
CA GLU A 175 -5.13 12.69 -14.30
C GLU A 175 -5.58 11.30 -13.85
N ALA A 176 -4.70 10.58 -13.18
CA ALA A 176 -4.99 9.25 -12.65
C ALA A 176 -6.12 9.31 -11.62
N ARG A 177 -6.08 10.29 -10.70
CA ARG A 177 -7.14 10.50 -9.71
C ARG A 177 -8.49 10.81 -10.36
N ARG A 178 -8.51 11.71 -11.37
CA ARG A 178 -9.75 12.01 -12.11
C ARG A 178 -10.29 10.77 -12.81
N PHE A 179 -9.41 9.98 -13.43
CA PHE A 179 -9.80 8.74 -14.09
C PHE A 179 -10.42 7.74 -13.10
N ILE A 180 -9.80 7.53 -11.94
CA ILE A 180 -10.31 6.65 -10.89
C ILE A 180 -11.71 7.09 -10.44
N LEU A 181 -11.88 8.39 -10.12
CA LEU A 181 -13.15 8.93 -9.65
C LEU A 181 -14.29 8.84 -10.70
N GLN A 182 -13.93 8.80 -11.99
CA GLN A 182 -14.91 8.71 -13.08
C GLN A 182 -15.28 7.25 -13.45
N HIS A 183 -14.38 6.29 -13.20
CA HIS A 183 -14.52 4.93 -13.73
C HIS A 183 -14.67 3.86 -12.66
N GLU A 184 -14.26 4.10 -11.43
CA GLU A 184 -14.57 3.18 -10.34
C GLU A 184 -15.99 3.42 -9.84
N HIS A 185 -16.83 2.39 -9.96
CA HIS A 185 -18.24 2.48 -9.57
C HIS A 185 -18.44 2.26 -8.06
N GLN A 186 -17.42 1.78 -7.36
CA GLN A 186 -17.48 1.51 -5.93
C GLN A 186 -16.58 2.46 -5.16
N SER A 187 -17.06 2.90 -3.99
CA SER A 187 -16.27 3.74 -3.11
C SER A 187 -15.13 2.95 -2.50
N ARG A 188 -13.93 3.50 -2.56
CA ARG A 188 -12.76 2.93 -1.88
C ARG A 188 -12.82 3.06 -0.36
N LYS A 189 -13.71 3.91 0.17
CA LYS A 189 -13.83 4.21 1.60
C LYS A 189 -12.44 4.48 2.20
N TYR A 190 -11.96 3.62 3.13
CA TYR A 190 -10.61 3.73 3.71
C TYR A 190 -9.51 2.97 2.95
N TYR A 191 -9.88 2.14 1.96
CA TYR A 191 -8.88 1.53 1.08
C TYR A 191 -8.10 2.59 0.32
N SER A 192 -6.78 2.40 0.18
CA SER A 192 -5.81 3.34 -0.38
C SER A 192 -5.68 4.68 0.35
N GLY A 193 -6.27 4.83 1.53
CA GLY A 193 -6.01 5.92 2.46
C GLY A 193 -4.68 5.74 3.20
N PHE A 194 -4.56 6.36 4.37
CA PHE A 194 -3.44 6.09 5.25
C PHE A 194 -3.87 6.04 6.72
N VAL A 195 -3.08 5.34 7.53
CA VAL A 195 -3.36 5.08 8.94
C VAL A 195 -2.06 5.04 9.74
N GLY A 196 -2.12 5.50 10.98
CA GLY A 196 -1.00 5.43 11.90
C GLY A 196 -0.86 6.68 12.76
N PRO A 197 0.07 6.67 13.72
CA PRO A 197 0.31 7.82 14.57
C PRO A 197 0.99 8.95 13.80
N ILE A 198 0.52 10.17 14.02
CA ILE A 198 1.10 11.40 13.50
C ILE A 198 1.41 12.36 14.64
N SER A 199 2.64 12.86 14.71
CA SER A 199 3.03 13.89 15.66
C SER A 199 4.04 14.85 15.02
N PRO A 200 3.68 16.14 14.81
CA PRO A 200 4.60 17.12 14.25
C PRO A 200 5.83 17.40 15.12
N LYS A 201 5.74 17.13 16.44
CA LYS A 201 6.82 17.34 17.41
C LYS A 201 7.46 16.07 17.93
N GLY A 202 6.98 14.91 17.52
CA GLY A 202 7.44 13.60 17.97
C GLY A 202 7.50 12.61 16.81
N LYS A 203 7.18 11.36 17.11
CA LYS A 203 7.22 10.28 16.12
C LYS A 203 5.98 10.27 15.22
N THR A 204 6.20 10.24 13.93
CA THR A 204 5.19 9.97 12.90
C THR A 204 5.48 8.62 12.27
N HIS A 205 4.44 7.79 12.09
CA HIS A 205 4.58 6.51 11.42
C HIS A 205 3.26 6.15 10.71
N LEU A 206 3.14 6.59 9.48
CA LEU A 206 1.95 6.45 8.65
C LEU A 206 2.16 5.35 7.61
N TYR A 207 1.14 4.55 7.41
CA TYR A 207 1.11 3.45 6.46
C TYR A 207 -0.01 3.67 5.45
N VAL A 208 0.20 3.27 4.19
CA VAL A 208 -0.87 3.24 3.19
C VAL A 208 -1.86 2.14 3.56
N SER A 209 -3.16 2.45 3.57
CA SER A 209 -4.21 1.50 3.94
C SER A 209 -4.46 0.50 2.81
N LEU A 210 -3.72 -0.61 2.86
CA LEU A 210 -3.77 -1.71 1.91
C LEU A 210 -4.08 -3.03 2.61
N ARG A 211 -4.36 -4.08 1.80
CA ARG A 211 -4.67 -5.42 2.33
C ARG A 211 -5.69 -5.30 3.45
N CYS A 212 -6.86 -4.76 3.13
CA CYS A 212 -7.87 -4.43 4.12
C CYS A 212 -9.23 -5.01 3.77
N MET A 213 -10.05 -5.16 4.79
CA MET A 213 -11.46 -5.48 4.68
C MET A 213 -12.30 -4.58 5.57
N ASN A 214 -13.51 -4.31 5.12
CA ASN A 214 -14.59 -3.71 5.90
C ASN A 214 -15.50 -4.85 6.37
N ILE A 215 -15.73 -4.93 7.67
CA ILE A 215 -16.65 -5.89 8.29
C ILE A 215 -17.98 -5.17 8.51
N LEU A 216 -19.03 -5.69 7.89
CA LEU A 216 -20.35 -5.10 7.91
C LEU A 216 -21.17 -5.61 9.12
N ASP A 217 -22.27 -4.93 9.43
CA ASP A 217 -23.10 -5.22 10.60
C ASP A 217 -23.74 -6.62 10.55
N ASP A 218 -23.92 -7.17 9.35
CA ASP A 218 -24.43 -8.55 9.14
C ASP A 218 -23.34 -9.63 9.24
N GLY A 219 -22.09 -9.22 9.54
CA GLY A 219 -20.92 -10.10 9.62
C GLY A 219 -20.31 -10.45 8.26
N SER A 220 -20.82 -9.95 7.16
CA SER A 220 -20.17 -10.08 5.86
C SER A 220 -18.95 -9.17 5.77
N CYS A 221 -18.01 -9.48 4.86
CA CYS A 221 -16.77 -8.72 4.70
C CYS A 221 -16.59 -8.27 3.26
N GLU A 222 -16.30 -7.00 3.09
CA GLU A 222 -15.87 -6.42 1.81
C GLU A 222 -14.34 -6.34 1.78
N LEU A 223 -13.71 -7.05 0.84
CA LEU A 223 -12.26 -7.06 0.68
C LEU A 223 -11.83 -6.08 -0.42
N TYR A 224 -10.72 -5.41 -0.21
CA TYR A 224 -10.20 -4.41 -1.12
C TYR A 224 -8.78 -4.74 -1.57
N ALA A 225 -8.57 -4.73 -2.88
CA ALA A 225 -7.26 -4.85 -3.51
C ALA A 225 -7.21 -4.04 -4.81
N GLY A 226 -6.01 -3.78 -5.30
CA GLY A 226 -5.78 -3.12 -6.57
C GLY A 226 -4.37 -3.37 -7.08
N GLY A 227 -4.12 -3.04 -8.34
CA GLY A 227 -2.84 -3.16 -9.01
C GLY A 227 -2.54 -1.94 -9.88
N GLY A 228 -1.26 -1.73 -10.19
CA GLY A 228 -0.80 -0.75 -11.16
C GLY A 228 -1.01 -1.26 -12.58
N LEU A 229 -1.63 -0.47 -13.44
CA LEU A 229 -1.81 -0.81 -14.85
C LEU A 229 -0.81 -0.02 -15.70
N LEU A 230 0.02 -0.73 -16.43
CA LEU A 230 0.90 -0.20 -17.47
C LEU A 230 0.31 -0.51 -18.85
N LYS A 231 0.93 0.03 -19.89
CA LYS A 231 0.51 -0.19 -21.28
C LYS A 231 0.53 -1.67 -21.68
N GLU A 232 1.51 -2.41 -21.15
CA GLU A 232 1.73 -3.83 -21.39
C GLU A 232 0.93 -4.74 -20.44
N SER A 233 0.10 -4.18 -19.55
CA SER A 233 -0.72 -4.94 -18.62
C SER A 233 -1.74 -5.80 -19.35
N GLU A 234 -1.82 -7.07 -18.95
CA GLU A 234 -2.82 -8.02 -19.42
C GLU A 234 -3.91 -8.19 -18.37
N MET A 235 -5.15 -7.90 -18.71
CA MET A 235 -6.30 -7.87 -17.80
C MET A 235 -6.37 -9.10 -16.89
N GLU A 236 -6.19 -10.30 -17.42
CA GLU A 236 -6.29 -11.53 -16.64
C GLU A 236 -5.14 -11.71 -15.65
N LYS A 237 -3.94 -11.26 -16.00
CA LYS A 237 -2.79 -11.29 -15.08
C LYS A 237 -2.97 -10.30 -13.94
N GLU A 238 -3.41 -9.08 -14.25
CA GLU A 238 -3.69 -8.05 -13.25
C GLU A 238 -4.83 -8.48 -12.31
N TRP A 239 -5.87 -9.10 -12.84
CA TRP A 239 -6.95 -9.66 -12.03
C TRP A 239 -6.44 -10.72 -11.05
N LYS A 240 -5.65 -11.70 -11.53
CA LYS A 240 -5.04 -12.73 -10.67
C LYS A 240 -4.12 -12.14 -9.61
N GLU A 241 -3.44 -11.03 -9.92
CA GLU A 241 -2.63 -10.31 -8.94
C GLU A 241 -3.48 -9.69 -7.84
N THR A 242 -4.62 -9.06 -8.17
CA THR A 242 -5.54 -8.52 -7.16
C THR A 242 -6.13 -9.62 -6.28
N GLU A 243 -6.51 -10.77 -6.85
CA GLU A 243 -6.96 -11.94 -6.08
C GLU A 243 -5.87 -12.42 -5.10
N ALA A 244 -4.62 -12.52 -5.56
CA ALA A 244 -3.50 -12.92 -4.71
C ALA A 244 -3.25 -11.91 -3.57
N LYS A 245 -3.47 -10.61 -3.81
CA LYS A 245 -3.40 -9.57 -2.78
C LYS A 245 -4.53 -9.70 -1.76
N MET A 246 -5.74 -10.05 -2.17
CA MET A 246 -6.88 -10.27 -1.26
C MET A 246 -6.67 -11.48 -0.34
N LEU A 247 -5.95 -12.51 -0.79
CA LEU A 247 -5.63 -13.69 0.03
C LEU A 247 -4.92 -13.34 1.34
N THR A 248 -4.19 -12.24 1.41
CA THR A 248 -3.55 -11.77 2.66
C THR A 248 -4.57 -11.59 3.78
N ILE A 249 -5.69 -10.95 3.49
CA ILE A 249 -6.75 -10.71 4.49
C ILE A 249 -7.75 -11.87 4.54
N LEU A 250 -8.06 -12.49 3.41
CA LEU A 250 -8.98 -13.63 3.38
C LEU A 250 -8.51 -14.81 4.23
N SER A 251 -7.18 -15.06 4.27
CA SER A 251 -6.61 -16.18 5.04
C SER A 251 -6.65 -16.00 6.56
N VAL A 252 -7.00 -14.82 7.06
CA VAL A 252 -7.19 -14.62 8.50
C VAL A 252 -8.64 -14.87 8.96
N LEU A 253 -9.58 -14.93 8.04
CA LEU A 253 -10.95 -15.36 8.31
C LEU A 253 -11.00 -16.88 8.47
#